data_4125e775f6c059d45039ca292e87f93a
#
_entry.id   4125e775f6c059d45039ca292e87f93a
#
_cell.length_a   1.000
_cell.length_b   1.000
_cell.length_c   1.000
_cell.angle_alpha   90.00
_cell.angle_beta   90.00
_cell.angle_gamma   90.00
#
_symmetry.space_group_name_H-M   'P 1'
#
loop_
_entity.id
_entity.type
_entity.pdbx_description
1 polymer ?
#
loop_
_entity_poly.entity_id
_entity_poly.type
_entity_poly.pdbx_seq_one_letter_code
_entity_poly.pdbx_strand_id
1 'polypeptide(L)'
;MLAVRYIVAGYFSGSVLYARIFARLFKKENMLENSKDQNPGAANAFLYGGFWCGLWTLLFDIMKGFAPVFLYIMNSNNRYTNGYWLPLVMAAPVVGHAFPIFYLFKGGKGIATTFGCLLGLFPIWQPAVILAVFFLFFSLILRITPHFQRTLLTYLCALIFMFSMKQYREIWLGFLIITGAVGIRMIKSPEKREKMKVSLLWML
;
A
#
# COMPACT_ATOMS: atom_id res chain seq x y z
N MET A 1 19.27 16.89 -5.65
CA MET A 1 19.99 15.62 -5.45
C MET A 1 19.42 14.75 -4.32
N LEU A 2 19.04 15.32 -3.15
CA LEU A 2 18.52 14.53 -2.01
C LEU A 2 17.27 13.72 -2.36
N ALA A 3 16.23 14.33 -2.92
CA ALA A 3 14.98 13.68 -3.27
C ALA A 3 15.16 12.49 -4.22
N VAL A 4 16.00 12.62 -5.24
CA VAL A 4 16.29 11.54 -6.20
C VAL A 4 16.85 10.31 -5.49
N ARG A 5 17.74 10.49 -4.50
CA ARG A 5 18.27 9.38 -3.69
C ARG A 5 17.16 8.64 -2.96
N TYR A 6 16.22 9.37 -2.36
CA TYR A 6 15.09 8.76 -1.65
C TYR A 6 14.05 8.12 -2.57
N ILE A 7 13.84 8.67 -3.78
CA ILE A 7 12.99 8.04 -4.80
C ILE A 7 13.59 6.70 -5.22
N VAL A 8 14.88 6.68 -5.56
CA VAL A 8 15.59 5.47 -5.96
C VAL A 8 15.61 4.45 -4.82
N ALA A 9 16.03 4.87 -3.62
CA ALA A 9 16.05 4.01 -2.44
C ALA A 9 14.65 3.47 -2.10
N GLY A 10 13.62 4.33 -2.18
CA GLY A 10 12.23 3.95 -1.95
C GLY A 10 11.73 2.92 -2.95
N TYR A 11 12.04 3.07 -4.23
CA TYR A 11 11.66 2.10 -5.25
C TYR A 11 12.35 0.74 -5.03
N PHE A 12 13.64 0.71 -4.76
CA PHE A 12 14.37 -0.54 -4.48
C PHE A 12 13.90 -1.18 -3.17
N SER A 13 13.70 -0.41 -2.11
CA SER A 13 13.12 -0.90 -0.85
C SER A 13 11.73 -1.51 -1.09
N GLY A 14 10.87 -0.80 -1.83
CA GLY A 14 9.56 -1.30 -2.24
C GLY A 14 9.63 -2.60 -3.03
N SER A 15 10.63 -2.75 -3.91
CA SER A 15 10.81 -3.91 -4.77
C SER A 15 11.15 -5.20 -4.02
N VAL A 16 11.51 -5.13 -2.74
CA VAL A 16 11.66 -6.31 -1.89
C VAL A 16 10.28 -6.84 -1.49
N LEU A 17 9.95 -8.06 -1.90
CA LEU A 17 8.70 -8.72 -1.57
C LEU A 17 8.85 -9.63 -0.34
N TYR A 18 8.60 -9.07 0.83
CA TYR A 18 8.81 -9.76 2.11
C TYR A 18 7.92 -11.00 2.27
N ALA A 19 6.72 -11.02 1.69
CA ALA A 19 5.89 -12.22 1.67
C ALA A 19 6.60 -13.44 1.07
N ARG A 20 7.41 -13.26 0.00
CA ARG A 20 8.19 -14.33 -0.60
C ARG A 20 9.37 -14.76 0.28
N ILE A 21 10.02 -13.81 0.96
CA ILE A 21 11.13 -14.06 1.86
C ILE A 21 10.65 -14.87 3.06
N PHE A 22 9.61 -14.39 3.74
CA PHE A 22 9.07 -15.07 4.92
C PHE A 22 8.37 -16.39 4.58
N ALA A 23 7.74 -16.50 3.40
CA ALA A 23 7.21 -17.79 2.96
C ALA A 23 8.31 -18.86 2.87
N ARG A 24 9.49 -18.52 2.35
CA ARG A 24 10.65 -19.43 2.33
C ARG A 24 11.17 -19.71 3.74
N LEU A 25 11.34 -18.67 4.56
CA LEU A 25 11.86 -18.81 5.93
C LEU A 25 10.98 -19.71 6.80
N PHE A 26 9.64 -19.60 6.65
CA PHE A 26 8.67 -20.42 7.38
C PHE A 26 8.26 -21.71 6.65
N LYS A 27 8.98 -22.10 5.57
CA LYS A 27 8.70 -23.29 4.77
C LYS A 27 7.27 -23.35 4.22
N LYS A 28 6.77 -22.22 3.73
CA LYS A 28 5.43 -22.04 3.14
C LYS A 28 5.52 -21.62 1.66
N GLU A 29 6.41 -22.24 0.90
CA GLU A 29 6.77 -21.83 -0.46
C GLU A 29 5.58 -21.82 -1.41
N ASN A 30 4.63 -22.75 -1.26
CA ASN A 30 3.42 -22.86 -2.07
C ASN A 30 2.34 -21.84 -1.70
N MET A 31 2.62 -20.90 -0.78
CA MET A 31 1.65 -19.89 -0.29
C MET A 31 1.02 -19.09 -1.43
N LEU A 32 1.82 -18.68 -2.42
CA LEU A 32 1.33 -17.88 -3.55
C LEU A 32 0.53 -18.72 -4.55
N GLU A 33 0.95 -19.95 -4.81
CA GLU A 33 0.25 -20.87 -5.70
C GLU A 33 -1.12 -21.25 -5.17
N ASN A 34 -1.24 -21.41 -3.85
CA ASN A 34 -2.48 -21.71 -3.16
C ASN A 34 -3.42 -20.50 -3.05
N SER A 35 -2.92 -19.29 -3.29
CA SER A 35 -3.73 -18.08 -3.19
C SER A 35 -4.46 -17.75 -4.48
N LYS A 36 -5.74 -17.34 -4.37
CA LYS A 36 -6.61 -17.05 -5.52
C LYS A 36 -6.10 -15.95 -6.45
N ASP A 37 -5.39 -14.98 -5.91
CA ASP A 37 -4.92 -13.81 -6.63
C ASP A 37 -3.40 -13.77 -6.82
N GLN A 38 -2.68 -14.78 -6.34
CA GLN A 38 -1.21 -14.90 -6.36
C GLN A 38 -0.49 -13.64 -5.89
N ASN A 39 -1.12 -12.87 -5.02
CA ASN A 39 -0.62 -11.60 -4.54
C ASN A 39 0.43 -11.80 -3.42
N PRO A 40 1.69 -11.37 -3.60
CA PRO A 40 2.73 -11.48 -2.58
C PRO A 40 2.60 -10.35 -1.52
N GLY A 41 1.53 -10.40 -0.74
CA GLY A 41 1.21 -9.42 0.29
C GLY A 41 0.83 -10.05 1.62
N ALA A 42 0.75 -9.22 2.67
CA ALA A 42 0.51 -9.66 4.04
C ALA A 42 -0.79 -10.47 4.20
N ALA A 43 -1.87 -10.12 3.49
CA ALA A 43 -3.13 -10.84 3.59
C ALA A 43 -2.98 -12.32 3.22
N ASN A 44 -2.34 -12.63 2.08
CA ASN A 44 -2.06 -14.01 1.68
C ASN A 44 -1.03 -14.67 2.60
N ALA A 45 -0.08 -13.92 3.12
CA ALA A 45 0.89 -14.42 4.09
C ALA A 45 0.20 -14.87 5.40
N PHE A 46 -0.83 -14.14 5.87
CA PHE A 46 -1.65 -14.60 7.00
C PHE A 46 -2.50 -15.82 6.66
N LEU A 47 -3.20 -15.81 5.51
CA LEU A 47 -4.16 -16.85 5.16
C LEU A 47 -3.49 -18.19 4.82
N TYR A 48 -2.38 -18.16 4.09
CA TYR A 48 -1.74 -19.36 3.54
C TYR A 48 -0.36 -19.64 4.14
N GLY A 49 0.29 -18.62 4.72
CA GLY A 49 1.60 -18.74 5.37
C GLY A 49 1.54 -18.90 6.89
N GLY A 50 0.37 -18.57 7.49
CA GLY A 50 0.14 -18.57 8.93
C GLY A 50 0.50 -17.26 9.61
N PHE A 51 0.19 -17.18 10.92
CA PHE A 51 0.26 -15.93 11.69
C PHE A 51 1.63 -15.25 11.63
N TRP A 52 2.71 -15.96 11.91
CA TRP A 52 4.05 -15.38 11.98
C TRP A 52 4.55 -14.92 10.60
N CYS A 53 4.27 -15.69 9.55
CA CYS A 53 4.59 -15.28 8.17
C CYS A 53 3.84 -13.99 7.79
N GLY A 54 2.55 -13.91 8.13
CA GLY A 54 1.73 -12.73 7.90
C GLY A 54 2.20 -11.51 8.69
N LEU A 55 2.48 -11.69 9.98
CA LEU A 55 2.91 -10.61 10.88
C LEU A 55 4.22 -9.96 10.40
N TRP A 56 5.24 -10.78 10.17
CA TRP A 56 6.53 -10.26 9.69
C TRP A 56 6.40 -9.62 8.31
N THR A 57 5.62 -10.23 7.40
CA THR A 57 5.34 -9.62 6.09
C THR A 57 4.70 -8.25 6.24
N LEU A 58 3.67 -8.12 7.09
CA LEU A 58 2.98 -6.85 7.33
C LEU A 58 3.93 -5.79 7.89
N LEU A 59 4.69 -6.12 8.92
CA LEU A 59 5.62 -5.18 9.57
C LEU A 59 6.68 -4.68 8.58
N PHE A 60 7.30 -5.58 7.83
CA PHE A 60 8.34 -5.19 6.89
C PHE A 60 7.78 -4.48 5.65
N ASP A 61 6.57 -4.82 5.18
CA ASP A 61 5.91 -4.09 4.10
C ASP A 61 5.50 -2.67 4.52
N ILE A 62 5.14 -2.45 5.79
CA ILE A 62 4.94 -1.11 6.35
C ILE A 62 6.29 -0.38 6.47
N MET A 63 7.29 -1.02 7.05
CA MET A 63 8.60 -0.38 7.29
C MET A 63 9.31 0.05 6.00
N LYS A 64 9.22 -0.74 4.92
CA LYS A 64 9.83 -0.37 3.64
C LYS A 64 9.17 0.84 2.98
N GLY A 65 7.90 1.12 3.30
CA GLY A 65 7.20 2.35 2.90
C GLY A 65 7.51 3.52 3.83
N PHE A 66 7.51 3.26 5.14
CA PHE A 66 7.75 4.25 6.19
C PHE A 66 9.15 4.86 6.10
N ALA A 67 10.18 4.03 6.09
CA ALA A 67 11.55 4.48 6.26
C ALA A 67 12.01 5.48 5.16
N PRO A 68 11.82 5.25 3.84
CA PRO A 68 12.23 6.20 2.83
C PRO A 68 11.55 7.57 2.94
N VAL A 69 10.24 7.58 3.25
CA VAL A 69 9.46 8.81 3.37
C VAL A 69 9.85 9.56 4.64
N PHE A 70 9.92 8.88 5.78
CA PHE A 70 10.28 9.48 7.06
C PHE A 70 11.70 10.08 7.02
N LEU A 71 12.67 9.32 6.52
CA LEU A 71 14.05 9.79 6.41
C LEU A 71 14.19 10.99 5.43
N TYR A 72 13.42 10.99 4.34
CA TYR A 72 13.37 12.14 3.46
C TYR A 72 12.88 13.41 4.17
N ILE A 73 11.77 13.29 4.92
CA ILE A 73 11.21 14.41 5.67
C ILE A 73 12.18 14.91 6.73
N MET A 74 12.84 14.00 7.44
CA MET A 74 13.81 14.37 8.49
C MET A 74 15.04 15.07 7.91
N ASN A 75 15.46 14.73 6.70
CA ASN A 75 16.65 15.30 6.05
C ASN A 75 16.33 16.46 5.09
N SER A 76 15.06 16.79 4.90
CA SER A 76 14.64 17.88 4.00
C SER A 76 14.44 19.19 4.77
N ASN A 77 15.03 20.28 4.29
CA ASN A 77 14.88 21.61 4.88
C ASN A 77 13.44 22.16 4.75
N ASN A 78 12.72 21.77 3.69
CA ASN A 78 11.33 22.15 3.41
C ASN A 78 10.41 20.93 3.51
N ARG A 79 10.22 20.41 4.69
CA ARG A 79 9.64 19.09 5.01
C ARG A 79 8.46 18.67 4.11
N TYR A 80 7.38 19.46 4.04
CA TYR A 80 6.13 19.04 3.40
C TYR A 80 5.77 19.85 2.15
N THR A 81 6.52 20.90 1.83
CA THR A 81 6.23 21.87 0.77
C THR A 81 7.27 21.88 -0.35
N ASN A 82 8.00 20.78 -0.55
CA ASN A 82 9.06 20.64 -1.55
C ASN A 82 8.53 20.40 -2.98
N GLY A 83 7.38 20.99 -3.32
CA GLY A 83 6.82 20.87 -4.67
C GLY A 83 6.56 19.39 -5.06
N TYR A 84 7.03 18.99 -6.25
CA TYR A 84 6.78 17.65 -6.78
C TYR A 84 7.66 16.53 -6.19
N TRP A 85 8.63 16.84 -5.34
CA TRP A 85 9.55 15.82 -4.82
C TRP A 85 8.93 14.92 -3.78
N LEU A 86 8.20 15.48 -2.82
CA LEU A 86 7.52 14.68 -1.79
C LEU A 86 6.52 13.68 -2.38
N PRO A 87 5.64 14.06 -3.34
CA PRO A 87 4.77 13.12 -4.03
C PRO A 87 5.49 11.91 -4.62
N LEU A 88 6.64 12.15 -5.27
CA LEU A 88 7.43 11.09 -5.90
C LEU A 88 8.12 10.19 -4.87
N VAL A 89 8.66 10.77 -3.79
CA VAL A 89 9.25 10.00 -2.68
C VAL A 89 8.20 9.10 -2.02
N MET A 90 6.98 9.63 -1.78
CA MET A 90 5.87 8.85 -1.22
C MET A 90 5.43 7.70 -2.12
N ALA A 91 5.36 7.93 -3.43
CA ALA A 91 4.89 6.94 -4.38
C ALA A 91 5.92 5.84 -4.67
N ALA A 92 7.21 6.16 -4.61
CA ALA A 92 8.30 5.26 -5.04
C ALA A 92 8.28 3.88 -4.34
N PRO A 93 8.10 3.74 -3.00
CA PRO A 93 8.04 2.43 -2.37
C PRO A 93 6.81 1.61 -2.81
N VAL A 94 5.67 2.26 -3.04
CA VAL A 94 4.44 1.59 -3.48
C VAL A 94 4.56 1.14 -4.92
N VAL A 95 5.13 1.98 -5.79
CA VAL A 95 5.43 1.61 -7.19
C VAL A 95 6.42 0.45 -7.23
N GLY A 96 7.48 0.49 -6.39
CA GLY A 96 8.43 -0.62 -6.24
C GLY A 96 7.76 -1.92 -5.79
N HIS A 97 6.83 -1.86 -4.82
CA HIS A 97 6.08 -3.03 -4.38
C HIS A 97 5.13 -3.57 -5.45
N ALA A 98 4.45 -2.69 -6.19
CA ALA A 98 3.50 -3.07 -7.24
C ALA A 98 4.20 -3.61 -8.50
N PHE A 99 5.34 -3.02 -8.83
CA PHE A 99 6.12 -3.32 -10.04
C PHE A 99 7.60 -3.53 -9.68
N PRO A 100 7.92 -4.58 -8.89
CA PRO A 100 9.27 -4.82 -8.38
C PRO A 100 10.24 -5.28 -9.45
N ILE A 101 11.39 -4.61 -9.56
CA ILE A 101 12.43 -4.98 -10.52
C ILE A 101 12.98 -6.38 -10.26
N PHE A 102 13.09 -6.80 -8.99
CA PHE A 102 13.63 -8.10 -8.60
C PHE A 102 12.72 -9.28 -8.93
N TYR A 103 11.46 -9.04 -9.35
CA TYR A 103 10.45 -10.07 -9.62
C TYR A 103 9.74 -9.84 -10.95
N LEU A 104 10.45 -9.35 -11.96
CA LEU A 104 9.94 -9.12 -13.33
C LEU A 104 8.64 -8.29 -13.32
N PHE A 105 8.60 -7.27 -12.48
CA PHE A 105 7.46 -6.36 -12.30
C PHE A 105 6.14 -7.02 -11.86
N LYS A 106 6.21 -8.26 -11.32
CA LYS A 106 5.08 -9.01 -10.76
C LYS A 106 5.04 -8.88 -9.24
N GLY A 107 4.54 -7.75 -8.75
CA GLY A 107 4.51 -7.41 -7.33
C GLY A 107 3.16 -7.65 -6.65
N GLY A 108 2.98 -6.99 -5.51
CA GLY A 108 1.77 -7.00 -4.70
C GLY A 108 0.87 -5.78 -4.90
N LYS A 109 -0.26 -5.74 -4.20
CA LYS A 109 -1.24 -4.64 -4.27
C LYS A 109 -0.74 -3.36 -3.58
N GLY A 110 0.28 -3.44 -2.72
CA GLY A 110 0.93 -2.27 -2.10
C GLY A 110 0.18 -1.63 -0.94
N ILE A 111 -0.89 -2.24 -0.42
CA ILE A 111 -1.74 -1.63 0.62
C ILE A 111 -0.95 -1.38 1.91
N ALA A 112 -0.24 -2.37 2.45
CA ALA A 112 0.58 -2.23 3.66
C ALA A 112 1.71 -1.21 3.46
N THR A 113 2.35 -1.23 2.28
CA THR A 113 3.38 -0.26 1.91
C THR A 113 2.81 1.16 1.82
N THR A 114 1.57 1.35 1.32
CA THR A 114 0.87 2.64 1.32
C THR A 114 0.70 3.16 2.74
N PHE A 115 0.21 2.33 3.66
CA PHE A 115 0.14 2.73 5.08
C PHE A 115 1.50 3.15 5.61
N GLY A 116 2.56 2.41 5.29
CA GLY A 116 3.93 2.78 5.65
C GLY A 116 4.31 4.17 5.15
N CYS A 117 4.08 4.46 3.86
CA CYS A 117 4.38 5.77 3.28
C CYS A 117 3.60 6.90 3.96
N LEU A 118 2.32 6.69 4.26
CA LEU A 118 1.49 7.69 4.93
C LEU A 118 1.90 7.90 6.40
N LEU A 119 2.28 6.84 7.12
CA LEU A 119 2.83 6.94 8.47
C LEU A 119 4.21 7.61 8.49
N GLY A 120 5.00 7.45 7.43
CA GLY A 120 6.28 8.14 7.25
C GLY A 120 6.18 9.66 7.15
N LEU A 121 4.96 10.21 6.98
CA LEU A 121 4.69 11.64 7.02
C LEU A 121 4.65 12.22 8.45
N PHE A 122 4.97 11.43 9.48
CA PHE A 122 4.95 11.90 10.86
C PHE A 122 5.59 13.29 11.04
N PRO A 123 4.96 14.23 11.79
CA PRO A 123 3.76 14.07 12.62
C PRO A 123 2.40 14.22 11.90
N ILE A 124 2.36 14.29 10.58
CA ILE A 124 1.11 14.36 9.79
C ILE A 124 0.56 12.93 9.64
N TRP A 125 -0.22 12.46 10.60
CA TRP A 125 -0.79 11.11 10.63
C TRP A 125 -2.19 11.01 10.04
N GLN A 126 -2.86 12.14 9.79
CA GLN A 126 -4.23 12.21 9.29
C GLN A 126 -4.45 11.42 7.99
N PRO A 127 -3.57 11.46 6.97
CA PRO A 127 -3.76 10.67 5.74
C PRO A 127 -3.81 9.17 5.99
N ALA A 128 -3.00 8.65 6.93
CA ALA A 128 -3.03 7.24 7.29
C ALA A 128 -4.34 6.87 7.99
N VAL A 129 -4.84 7.72 8.88
CA VAL A 129 -6.11 7.52 9.58
C VAL A 129 -7.28 7.59 8.61
N ILE A 130 -7.31 8.54 7.69
CA ILE A 130 -8.36 8.64 6.65
C ILE A 130 -8.44 7.33 5.87
N LEU A 131 -7.32 6.81 5.40
CA LEU A 131 -7.29 5.56 4.66
C LEU A 131 -7.77 4.38 5.53
N ALA A 132 -7.35 4.31 6.80
CA ALA A 132 -7.77 3.28 7.74
C ALA A 132 -9.28 3.33 8.01
N VAL A 133 -9.82 4.52 8.25
CA VAL A 133 -11.27 4.73 8.49
C VAL A 133 -12.09 4.24 7.30
N PHE A 134 -11.74 4.60 6.07
CA PHE A 134 -12.45 4.10 4.89
C PHE A 134 -12.30 2.59 4.71
N PHE A 135 -11.13 2.00 5.00
CA PHE A 135 -10.99 0.54 4.97
C PHE A 135 -11.86 -0.16 6.00
N LEU A 136 -11.92 0.35 7.23
CA LEU A 136 -12.79 -0.18 8.29
C LEU A 136 -14.26 0.00 7.93
N PHE A 137 -14.65 1.17 7.44
CA PHE A 137 -16.01 1.46 7.01
C PHE A 137 -16.50 0.47 5.94
N PHE A 138 -15.72 0.30 4.84
CA PHE A 138 -16.08 -0.60 3.75
C PHE A 138 -15.81 -2.08 4.03
N SER A 139 -15.18 -2.41 5.15
CA SER A 139 -14.95 -3.80 5.57
C SER A 139 -15.94 -4.28 6.61
N LEU A 140 -16.38 -3.39 7.51
CA LEU A 140 -17.17 -3.74 8.69
C LEU A 140 -18.60 -3.19 8.61
N ILE A 141 -18.77 -1.91 8.26
CA ILE A 141 -20.09 -1.23 8.27
C ILE A 141 -20.82 -1.49 6.95
N LEU A 142 -20.26 -0.99 5.86
CA LEU A 142 -20.76 -1.22 4.51
C LEU A 142 -19.89 -2.30 3.85
N ARG A 143 -20.16 -3.55 4.16
CA ARG A 143 -19.33 -4.68 3.74
C ARG A 143 -19.36 -4.87 2.23
N ILE A 144 -18.32 -4.38 1.56
CA ILE A 144 -18.15 -4.50 0.11
C ILE A 144 -17.30 -5.73 -0.21
N THR A 145 -17.83 -6.59 -1.07
CA THR A 145 -17.13 -7.76 -1.61
C THR A 145 -17.24 -7.79 -3.12
N PRO A 146 -16.23 -8.31 -3.83
CA PRO A 146 -14.95 -8.81 -3.37
C PRO A 146 -13.94 -7.70 -2.98
N HIS A 147 -12.79 -8.14 -2.48
CA HIS A 147 -11.71 -7.25 -2.00
C HIS A 147 -11.24 -6.22 -3.04
N PHE A 148 -11.30 -6.56 -4.32
CA PHE A 148 -10.94 -5.66 -5.43
C PHE A 148 -11.75 -4.34 -5.39
N GLN A 149 -13.09 -4.42 -5.46
CA GLN A 149 -13.96 -3.24 -5.47
C GLN A 149 -13.85 -2.46 -4.16
N ARG A 150 -13.81 -3.18 -3.02
CA ARG A 150 -13.61 -2.54 -1.71
C ARG A 150 -12.36 -1.69 -1.69
N THR A 151 -11.21 -2.22 -2.14
CA THR A 151 -9.94 -1.48 -2.11
C THR A 151 -9.98 -0.27 -3.03
N LEU A 152 -10.46 -0.42 -4.27
CA LEU A 152 -10.56 0.71 -5.20
C LEU A 152 -11.45 1.82 -4.65
N LEU A 153 -12.62 1.47 -4.12
CA LEU A 153 -13.55 2.44 -3.55
C LEU A 153 -12.93 3.13 -2.32
N THR A 154 -12.25 2.37 -1.46
CA THR A 154 -11.53 2.92 -0.31
C THR A 154 -10.50 3.98 -0.73
N TYR A 155 -9.67 3.66 -1.72
CA TYR A 155 -8.65 4.60 -2.19
C TYR A 155 -9.25 5.83 -2.86
N LEU A 156 -10.32 5.68 -3.65
CA LEU A 156 -11.02 6.80 -4.28
C LEU A 156 -11.68 7.72 -3.25
N CYS A 157 -12.39 7.15 -2.27
CA CYS A 157 -13.02 7.95 -1.20
C CYS A 157 -11.97 8.67 -0.35
N ALA A 158 -10.88 7.98 0.02
CA ALA A 158 -9.77 8.59 0.75
C ALA A 158 -9.11 9.71 -0.05
N LEU A 159 -8.91 9.54 -1.37
CA LEU A 159 -8.35 10.55 -2.26
C LEU A 159 -9.24 11.80 -2.34
N ILE A 160 -10.55 11.63 -2.51
CA ILE A 160 -11.52 12.73 -2.54
C ILE A 160 -11.53 13.47 -1.19
N PHE A 161 -11.54 12.72 -0.10
CA PHE A 161 -11.53 13.31 1.24
C PHE A 161 -10.23 14.09 1.51
N MET A 162 -9.07 13.53 1.16
CA MET A 162 -7.78 14.21 1.29
C MET A 162 -7.69 15.48 0.43
N PHE A 163 -8.36 15.51 -0.74
CA PHE A 163 -8.42 16.69 -1.59
C PHE A 163 -9.14 17.87 -0.89
N SER A 164 -10.16 17.59 -0.09
CA SER A 164 -10.86 18.62 0.69
C SER A 164 -9.97 19.26 1.78
N MET A 165 -8.92 18.56 2.20
CA MET A 165 -7.92 19.05 3.16
C MET A 165 -6.86 19.91 2.44
N LYS A 166 -7.25 21.08 1.93
CA LYS A 166 -6.43 22.00 1.08
C LYS A 166 -5.00 22.26 1.56
N GLN A 167 -4.69 21.94 2.80
CA GLN A 167 -3.42 22.22 3.48
C GLN A 167 -2.22 21.38 2.98
N TYR A 168 -2.47 20.23 2.32
CA TYR A 168 -1.43 19.25 2.00
C TYR A 168 -1.47 18.81 0.53
N ARG A 169 -1.36 19.78 -0.39
CA ARG A 169 -1.39 19.52 -1.84
C ARG A 169 -0.37 18.44 -2.26
N GLU A 170 0.83 18.49 -1.75
CA GLU A 170 1.91 17.55 -2.10
C GLU A 170 1.59 16.13 -1.62
N ILE A 171 0.99 15.99 -0.43
CA ILE A 171 0.57 14.70 0.11
C ILE A 171 -0.58 14.13 -0.74
N TRP A 172 -1.55 14.97 -1.12
CA TRP A 172 -2.63 14.55 -2.01
C TRP A 172 -2.12 14.08 -3.37
N LEU A 173 -1.18 14.83 -3.99
CA LEU A 173 -0.54 14.43 -5.25
C LEU A 173 0.20 13.09 -5.12
N GLY A 174 0.92 12.89 -4.02
CA GLY A 174 1.58 11.61 -3.72
C GLY A 174 0.58 10.46 -3.59
N PHE A 175 -0.51 10.69 -2.88
CA PHE A 175 -1.56 9.69 -2.73
C PHE A 175 -2.32 9.42 -4.04
N LEU A 176 -2.47 10.42 -4.92
CA LEU A 176 -3.02 10.25 -6.27
C LEU A 176 -2.15 9.28 -7.10
N ILE A 177 -0.82 9.46 -7.10
CA ILE A 177 0.10 8.57 -7.81
C ILE A 177 0.03 7.16 -7.22
N ILE A 178 0.01 7.04 -5.90
CA ILE A 178 -0.15 5.76 -5.18
C ILE A 178 -1.46 5.08 -5.59
N THR A 179 -2.57 5.81 -5.61
CA THR A 179 -3.89 5.30 -6.01
C THR A 179 -3.85 4.76 -7.43
N GLY A 180 -3.21 5.48 -8.36
CA GLY A 180 -3.00 5.02 -9.73
C GLY A 180 -2.19 3.73 -9.80
N ALA A 181 -1.06 3.65 -9.07
CA ALA A 181 -0.20 2.47 -9.06
C ALA A 181 -0.93 1.23 -8.49
N VAL A 182 -1.64 1.39 -7.36
CA VAL A 182 -2.46 0.33 -6.75
C VAL A 182 -3.59 -0.09 -7.70
N GLY A 183 -4.29 0.86 -8.31
CA GLY A 183 -5.37 0.59 -9.27
C GLY A 183 -4.87 -0.22 -10.47
N ILE A 184 -3.78 0.20 -11.11
CA ILE A 184 -3.18 -0.54 -12.23
C ILE A 184 -2.77 -1.95 -11.80
N ARG A 185 -2.14 -2.09 -10.63
CA ARG A 185 -1.73 -3.41 -10.13
C ARG A 185 -2.92 -4.31 -9.84
N MET A 186 -3.99 -3.78 -9.30
CA MET A 186 -5.22 -4.52 -9.05
C MET A 186 -5.91 -4.92 -10.35
N ILE A 187 -5.91 -4.05 -11.38
CA ILE A 187 -6.45 -4.37 -12.70
C ILE A 187 -5.66 -5.51 -13.37
N LYS A 188 -4.36 -5.57 -13.17
CA LYS A 188 -3.48 -6.62 -13.70
C LYS A 188 -3.46 -7.90 -12.86
N SER A 189 -4.16 -7.93 -11.72
CA SER A 189 -4.25 -9.14 -10.88
C SER A 189 -5.04 -10.24 -11.60
N PRO A 190 -4.61 -11.52 -11.51
CA PRO A 190 -5.32 -12.65 -12.10
C PRO A 190 -6.62 -13.02 -11.36
N GLU A 191 -6.98 -12.28 -10.32
CA GLU A 191 -8.19 -12.49 -9.53
C GLU A 191 -9.45 -12.44 -10.41
N LYS A 192 -10.28 -13.50 -10.35
CA LYS A 192 -11.56 -13.53 -11.06
C LYS A 192 -12.45 -12.38 -10.57
N ARG A 193 -13.00 -11.62 -11.53
CA ARG A 193 -13.85 -10.48 -11.23
C ARG A 193 -15.27 -10.94 -10.94
N GLU A 194 -15.62 -10.97 -9.68
CA GLU A 194 -17.00 -11.19 -9.24
C GLU A 194 -17.77 -9.87 -9.26
N LYS A 195 -19.10 -9.97 -9.39
CA LYS A 195 -20.01 -8.82 -9.26
C LYS A 195 -19.89 -8.25 -7.84
N MET A 196 -19.93 -6.93 -7.73
CA MET A 196 -19.94 -6.25 -6.43
C MET A 196 -21.17 -6.63 -5.64
N LYS A 197 -20.96 -7.04 -4.40
CA LYS A 197 -22.01 -7.27 -3.41
C LYS A 197 -21.80 -6.29 -2.26
N VAL A 198 -22.89 -5.68 -1.81
CA VAL A 198 -22.89 -4.73 -0.70
C VAL A 198 -23.86 -5.25 0.34
N SER A 199 -23.42 -5.39 1.58
CA SER A 199 -24.25 -5.77 2.71
C SER A 199 -23.97 -4.84 3.90
N LEU A 200 -25.00 -4.53 4.68
CA LEU A 200 -24.86 -3.78 5.92
C LEU A 200 -24.60 -4.75 7.09
N LEU A 201 -23.87 -4.26 8.09
CA LEU A 201 -23.46 -5.05 9.26
C LEU A 201 -24.63 -5.79 9.95
N TRP A 202 -25.80 -5.17 9.98
CA TRP A 202 -27.03 -5.70 10.64
C TRP A 202 -28.00 -6.45 9.72
N MET A 203 -27.59 -6.76 8.50
CA MET A 203 -28.37 -7.57 7.53
C MET A 203 -27.75 -8.97 7.33
N LEU A 204 -26.99 -9.46 8.32
CA LEU A 204 -26.38 -10.80 8.35
C LEU A 204 -27.27 -11.75 9.15
#